data_e48ce8e5affc9fb3d947ff58999f45c3
#
_entry.id   e48ce8e5affc9fb3d947ff58999f45c3
#
_cell.length_a   1.000
_cell.length_b   1.000
_cell.length_c   1.000
_cell.angle_alpha   90.00
_cell.angle_beta   90.00
_cell.angle_gamma   90.00
#
_symmetry.space_group_name_H-M   'P 1'
#
loop_
_entity.id
_entity.type
_entity.pdbx_description
1 polymer ?
#
loop_
_entity_poly.entity_id
_entity_poly.type
_entity_poly.pdbx_seq_one_letter_code
_entity_poly.pdbx_strand_id
1 'polypeptide(L)'
;SVDQWPADKVRERMSHLRHDMLRIRKTVAPTRDAVRRVIDDRVELEGYDLFPAEIDVHFSDVYDKLLRASEGLELSRDLLSGVRDYAQSKVSIDQNEVMKRLTAIASLLLVPTFIVGVYGQNFHHHFPELDWQYGYLWSWGLIVATTFGQLWYFRRKRWI
;
A
#
# COMPACT_ATOMS: atom_id res chain seq x y z
N SER A 1 10.87 13.40 3.37
CA SER A 1 10.60 12.01 3.02
C SER A 1 9.11 11.83 2.77
N VAL A 2 8.73 10.94 1.88
CA VAL A 2 7.32 10.65 1.51
C VAL A 2 6.49 10.21 2.72
N ASP A 3 7.12 9.69 3.75
CA ASP A 3 6.49 9.24 5.00
C ASP A 3 5.82 10.35 5.83
N GLN A 4 6.15 11.61 5.55
CA GLN A 4 5.60 12.77 6.27
C GLN A 4 4.40 13.40 5.55
N TRP A 5 4.07 12.93 4.36
CA TRP A 5 2.97 13.51 3.58
C TRP A 5 1.66 12.77 3.84
N PRO A 6 0.54 13.50 3.96
CA PRO A 6 -0.79 12.87 4.03
C PRO A 6 -1.04 12.05 2.76
N ALA A 7 -1.69 10.90 2.93
CA ALA A 7 -1.89 9.92 1.85
C ALA A 7 -2.66 10.49 0.63
N ASP A 8 -3.55 11.44 0.86
CA ASP A 8 -4.29 12.17 -0.18
C ASP A 8 -3.37 13.02 -1.06
N LYS A 9 -2.43 13.77 -0.45
CA LYS A 9 -1.44 14.58 -1.20
C LYS A 9 -0.48 13.71 -2.00
N VAL A 10 -0.07 12.58 -1.45
CA VAL A 10 0.77 11.61 -2.18
C VAL A 10 0.02 11.10 -3.41
N ARG A 11 -1.24 10.71 -3.24
CA ARG A 11 -2.08 10.22 -4.35
C ARG A 11 -2.30 11.28 -5.43
N GLU A 12 -2.60 12.49 -5.05
CA GLU A 12 -2.77 13.62 -5.98
C GLU A 12 -1.48 13.87 -6.78
N ARG A 13 -0.33 13.97 -6.11
CA ARG A 13 0.96 14.19 -6.75
C ARG A 13 1.35 13.08 -7.71
N MET A 14 1.10 11.84 -7.33
CA MET A 14 1.32 10.67 -8.19
C MET A 14 0.42 10.70 -9.44
N SER A 15 -0.83 11.13 -9.29
CA SER A 15 -1.76 11.28 -10.42
C SER A 15 -1.27 12.34 -11.41
N HIS A 16 -0.82 13.49 -10.92
CA HIS A 16 -0.25 14.54 -11.76
C HIS A 16 1.00 14.07 -12.50
N LEU A 17 1.96 13.47 -11.79
CA LEU A 17 3.17 12.92 -12.40
C LEU A 17 2.85 11.89 -13.50
N ARG A 18 1.92 10.99 -13.24
CA ARG A 18 1.48 10.00 -14.25
C ARG A 18 0.88 10.68 -15.48
N HIS A 19 0.09 11.72 -15.30
CA HIS A 19 -0.50 12.47 -16.40
C HIS A 19 0.57 13.17 -17.24
N ASP A 20 1.54 13.82 -16.58
CA ASP A 20 2.65 14.51 -17.26
C ASP A 20 3.53 13.52 -18.04
N MET A 21 3.84 12.37 -17.46
CA MET A 21 4.59 11.31 -18.14
C MET A 21 3.85 10.79 -19.38
N LEU A 22 2.52 10.63 -19.30
CA LEU A 22 1.71 10.22 -20.45
C LEU A 22 1.71 11.28 -21.56
N ARG A 23 1.68 12.57 -21.20
CA ARG A 23 1.78 13.66 -22.18
C ARG A 23 3.12 13.64 -22.88
N ILE A 24 4.22 13.54 -22.13
CA ILE A 24 5.58 13.47 -22.70
C ILE A 24 5.72 12.25 -23.62
N ARG A 25 5.26 11.07 -23.18
CA ARG A 25 5.29 9.85 -23.99
C ARG A 25 4.54 9.99 -25.32
N LYS A 26 3.36 10.64 -25.31
CA LYS A 26 2.56 10.90 -26.51
C LYS A 26 3.28 11.77 -27.55
N THR A 27 4.28 12.54 -27.13
CA THR A 27 5.10 13.36 -28.03
C THR A 27 6.39 12.63 -28.41
N VAL A 28 7.11 12.08 -27.44
CA VAL A 28 8.43 11.46 -27.64
C VAL A 28 8.34 10.21 -28.51
N ALA A 29 7.36 9.33 -28.30
CA ALA A 29 7.28 8.08 -29.03
C ALA A 29 7.04 8.29 -30.56
N PRO A 30 6.05 9.06 -31.01
CA PRO A 30 5.85 9.29 -32.44
C PRO A 30 6.99 10.10 -33.06
N THR A 31 7.62 11.02 -32.30
CA THR A 31 8.80 11.76 -32.79
C THR A 31 9.99 10.82 -33.04
N ARG A 32 10.26 9.92 -32.12
CA ARG A 32 11.29 8.88 -32.28
C ARG A 32 11.02 8.02 -33.52
N ASP A 33 9.77 7.58 -33.69
CA ASP A 33 9.38 6.74 -34.83
C ASP A 33 9.44 7.51 -36.17
N ALA A 34 9.18 8.81 -36.16
CA ALA A 34 9.36 9.68 -37.33
C ALA A 34 10.84 9.84 -37.70
N VAL A 35 11.71 10.11 -36.72
CA VAL A 35 13.15 10.21 -36.92
C VAL A 35 13.72 8.89 -37.45
N ARG A 36 13.26 7.75 -36.91
CA ARG A 36 13.68 6.44 -37.41
C ARG A 36 13.34 6.22 -38.89
N ARG A 37 12.13 6.63 -39.31
CA ARG A 37 11.73 6.51 -40.72
C ARG A 37 12.64 7.31 -41.65
N VAL A 38 13.15 8.46 -41.19
CA VAL A 38 14.10 9.26 -41.96
C VAL A 38 15.43 8.53 -42.08
N ILE A 39 15.94 7.97 -40.96
CA ILE A 39 17.22 7.20 -40.97
C ILE A 39 17.11 5.92 -41.81
N ASP A 40 15.97 5.25 -41.82
CA ASP A 40 15.73 4.00 -42.55
C ASP A 40 15.45 4.24 -44.06
N ASP A 41 15.66 5.45 -44.58
CA ASP A 41 15.37 5.88 -45.98
C ASP A 41 13.94 5.55 -46.47
N ARG A 42 12.98 5.47 -45.53
CA ARG A 42 11.59 5.13 -45.86
C ARG A 42 10.75 6.35 -46.28
N VAL A 43 11.37 7.50 -46.39
CA VAL A 43 10.76 8.75 -46.88
C VAL A 43 11.33 9.02 -48.28
N GLU A 44 10.88 8.27 -49.28
CA GLU A 44 11.17 8.54 -50.66
C GLU A 44 10.25 9.64 -51.19
N LEU A 45 10.83 10.76 -51.57
CA LEU A 45 10.17 11.72 -52.48
C LEU A 45 10.85 11.64 -53.83
N GLU A 46 10.08 11.25 -54.84
CA GLU A 46 10.59 11.09 -56.22
C GLU A 46 11.41 12.32 -56.67
N GLY A 47 12.71 12.11 -56.87
CA GLY A 47 13.60 13.06 -57.53
C GLY A 47 14.35 14.05 -56.63
N TYR A 48 14.27 13.98 -55.33
CA TYR A 48 15.01 14.83 -54.40
C TYR A 48 15.63 14.02 -53.25
N ASP A 49 16.95 14.12 -53.12
CA ASP A 49 17.67 13.69 -51.94
C ASP A 49 17.42 14.74 -50.83
N LEU A 50 16.35 14.54 -50.06
CA LEU A 50 15.93 15.46 -49.04
C LEU A 50 16.87 15.51 -47.85
N PHE A 51 17.63 14.44 -47.60
CA PHE A 51 18.52 14.29 -46.48
C PHE A 51 19.90 13.81 -46.93
N PRO A 52 20.84 14.74 -47.21
CA PRO A 52 22.21 14.40 -47.52
C PRO A 52 22.85 13.54 -46.43
N ALA A 53 23.72 12.60 -46.79
CA ALA A 53 24.39 11.68 -45.85
C ALA A 53 25.11 12.37 -44.68
N GLU A 54 25.50 13.63 -44.86
CA GLU A 54 26.08 14.46 -43.77
C GLU A 54 25.10 14.75 -42.63
N ILE A 55 23.79 14.71 -42.88
CA ILE A 55 22.73 14.98 -41.92
C ILE A 55 22.33 13.70 -41.15
N ASP A 56 22.58 12.52 -41.71
CA ASP A 56 22.24 11.23 -41.09
C ASP A 56 22.86 11.04 -39.73
N VAL A 57 24.09 11.51 -39.53
CA VAL A 57 24.76 11.47 -38.20
C VAL A 57 23.99 12.27 -37.18
N HIS A 58 23.42 13.41 -37.55
CA HIS A 58 22.63 14.23 -36.65
C HIS A 58 21.26 13.59 -36.31
N PHE A 59 20.62 12.97 -37.29
CA PHE A 59 19.38 12.23 -37.05
C PHE A 59 19.61 11.02 -36.15
N SER A 60 20.72 10.30 -36.30
CA SER A 60 21.12 9.19 -35.45
C SER A 60 21.34 9.66 -34.01
N ASP A 61 22.01 10.80 -33.78
CA ASP A 61 22.18 11.38 -32.42
C ASP A 61 20.84 11.80 -31.78
N VAL A 62 19.94 12.37 -32.56
CA VAL A 62 18.59 12.72 -32.12
C VAL A 62 17.79 11.48 -31.77
N TYR A 63 17.88 10.41 -32.60
CA TYR A 63 17.22 9.14 -32.33
C TYR A 63 17.69 8.52 -31.02
N ASP A 64 18.99 8.49 -30.77
CA ASP A 64 19.56 7.96 -29.53
C ASP A 64 19.10 8.74 -28.28
N LYS A 65 19.01 10.06 -28.42
CA LYS A 65 18.48 10.91 -27.32
C LYS A 65 17.00 10.63 -27.04
N LEU A 66 16.20 10.45 -28.11
CA LEU A 66 14.78 10.11 -27.97
C LEU A 66 14.58 8.70 -27.42
N LEU A 67 15.44 7.75 -27.78
CA LEU A 67 15.43 6.39 -27.24
C LEU A 67 15.70 6.41 -25.72
N ARG A 68 16.79 7.08 -25.30
CA ARG A 68 17.11 7.24 -23.86
C ARG A 68 16.00 7.96 -23.09
N ALA A 69 15.37 8.97 -23.68
CA ALA A 69 14.23 9.64 -23.08
C ALA A 69 13.02 8.71 -22.92
N SER A 70 12.75 7.85 -23.91
CA SER A 70 11.68 6.84 -23.84
C SER A 70 11.96 5.81 -22.75
N GLU A 71 13.18 5.29 -22.68
CA GLU A 71 13.61 4.33 -21.65
C GLU A 71 13.53 4.95 -20.23
N GLY A 72 13.96 6.20 -20.09
CA GLY A 72 13.85 6.95 -18.84
C GLY A 72 12.40 7.16 -18.39
N LEU A 73 11.48 7.37 -19.33
CA LEU A 73 10.05 7.47 -19.04
C LEU A 73 9.46 6.13 -18.59
N GLU A 74 9.88 5.01 -19.20
CA GLU A 74 9.43 3.68 -18.79
C GLU A 74 9.94 3.34 -17.39
N LEU A 75 11.22 3.55 -17.12
CA LEU A 75 11.79 3.36 -15.78
C LEU A 75 11.09 4.23 -14.74
N SER A 76 10.82 5.49 -15.05
CA SER A 76 10.12 6.40 -14.14
C SER A 76 8.69 5.94 -13.85
N ARG A 77 8.00 5.38 -14.84
CA ARG A 77 6.67 4.79 -14.68
C ARG A 77 6.69 3.57 -13.75
N ASP A 78 7.69 2.70 -13.92
CA ASP A 78 7.84 1.50 -13.09
C ASP A 78 8.16 1.88 -11.63
N LEU A 79 9.03 2.87 -11.43
CA LEU A 79 9.30 3.41 -10.10
C LEU A 79 8.04 4.01 -9.45
N LEU A 80 7.24 4.76 -10.23
CA LEU A 80 5.98 5.32 -9.74
C LEU A 80 4.97 4.24 -9.34
N SER A 81 4.91 3.13 -10.11
CA SER A 81 4.09 1.96 -9.77
C SER A 81 4.55 1.34 -8.45
N GLY A 82 5.86 1.13 -8.28
CA GLY A 82 6.44 0.59 -7.05
C GLY A 82 6.14 1.46 -5.82
N VAL A 83 6.22 2.79 -5.95
CA VAL A 83 5.85 3.71 -4.87
C VAL A 83 4.37 3.60 -4.51
N ARG A 84 3.49 3.46 -5.51
CA ARG A 84 2.06 3.25 -5.27
C ARG A 84 1.79 1.96 -4.51
N ASP A 85 2.41 0.86 -4.94
CA ASP A 85 2.22 -0.45 -4.32
C ASP A 85 2.75 -0.46 -2.88
N TYR A 86 3.89 0.20 -2.65
CA TYR A 86 4.42 0.43 -1.29
C TYR A 86 3.46 1.22 -0.42
N ALA A 87 2.92 2.33 -0.91
CA ALA A 87 1.96 3.14 -0.17
C ALA A 87 0.69 2.36 0.19
N GLN A 88 0.18 1.55 -0.73
CA GLN A 88 -0.98 0.70 -0.48
C GLN A 88 -0.69 -0.41 0.53
N SER A 89 0.49 -1.04 0.44
CA SER A 89 0.95 -2.04 1.40
C SER A 89 1.08 -1.44 2.80
N LYS A 90 1.64 -0.23 2.92
CA LYS A 90 1.76 0.47 4.21
C LYS A 90 0.40 0.72 4.85
N VAL A 91 -0.58 1.21 4.09
CA VAL A 91 -1.96 1.39 4.59
C VAL A 91 -2.54 0.08 5.11
N SER A 92 -2.33 -1.02 4.40
CA SER A 92 -2.80 -2.35 4.84
C SER A 92 -2.12 -2.82 6.12
N ILE A 93 -0.82 -2.57 6.28
CA ILE A 93 -0.06 -2.88 7.50
C ILE A 93 -0.59 -2.06 8.68
N ASP A 94 -0.78 -0.75 8.50
CA ASP A 94 -1.30 0.15 9.53
C ASP A 94 -2.72 -0.25 9.96
N GLN A 95 -3.59 -0.61 8.99
CA GLN A 95 -4.93 -1.12 9.28
C GLN A 95 -4.87 -2.43 10.09
N ASN A 96 -3.99 -3.36 9.73
CA ASN A 96 -3.81 -4.59 10.49
C ASN A 96 -3.34 -4.33 11.92
N GLU A 97 -2.47 -3.35 12.13
CA GLU A 97 -2.01 -2.99 13.47
C GLU A 97 -3.15 -2.40 14.32
N VAL A 98 -3.96 -1.52 13.74
CA VAL A 98 -5.17 -0.99 14.40
C VAL A 98 -6.14 -2.11 14.73
N MET A 99 -6.39 -3.04 13.79
CA MET A 99 -7.27 -4.19 14.02
C MET A 99 -6.76 -5.10 15.13
N LYS A 100 -5.46 -5.37 15.21
CA LYS A 100 -4.87 -6.14 16.32
C LYS A 100 -5.11 -5.47 17.67
N ARG A 101 -4.87 -4.17 17.77
CA ARG A 101 -5.11 -3.40 19.00
C ARG A 101 -6.59 -3.41 19.40
N LEU A 102 -7.48 -3.18 18.42
CA LEU A 102 -8.92 -3.22 18.65
C LEU A 102 -9.38 -4.60 19.14
N THR A 103 -8.91 -5.67 18.49
CA THR A 103 -9.22 -7.05 18.90
C THR A 103 -8.73 -7.34 20.31
N ALA A 104 -7.53 -6.89 20.67
CA ALA A 104 -6.99 -7.09 22.00
C ALA A 104 -7.84 -6.35 23.07
N ILE A 105 -8.20 -5.10 22.82
CA ILE A 105 -9.05 -4.30 23.73
C ILE A 105 -10.44 -4.96 23.85
N ALA A 106 -11.05 -5.33 22.73
CA ALA A 106 -12.34 -5.99 22.73
C ALA A 106 -12.33 -7.32 23.51
N SER A 107 -11.29 -8.13 23.35
CA SER A 107 -11.14 -9.39 24.08
C SER A 107 -10.96 -9.17 25.58
N LEU A 108 -10.19 -8.14 25.98
CA LEU A 108 -9.99 -7.79 27.39
C LEU A 108 -11.27 -7.36 28.09
N LEU A 109 -12.25 -6.81 27.35
CA LEU A 109 -13.56 -6.43 27.88
C LEU A 109 -14.57 -7.58 27.79
N LEU A 110 -14.57 -8.31 26.67
CA LEU A 110 -15.58 -9.33 26.38
C LEU A 110 -15.50 -10.51 27.35
N VAL A 111 -14.30 -11.01 27.66
CA VAL A 111 -14.14 -12.21 28.51
C VAL A 111 -14.59 -11.95 29.95
N PRO A 112 -14.17 -10.89 30.63
CA PRO A 112 -14.73 -10.54 31.94
C PRO A 112 -16.25 -10.33 31.91
N THR A 113 -16.77 -9.63 30.89
CA THR A 113 -18.20 -9.39 30.74
C THR A 113 -18.98 -10.68 30.58
N PHE A 114 -18.44 -11.63 29.82
CA PHE A 114 -19.05 -12.97 29.68
C PHE A 114 -19.08 -13.70 31.03
N ILE A 115 -17.98 -13.68 31.78
CA ILE A 115 -17.92 -14.32 33.11
C ILE A 115 -18.97 -13.69 34.05
N VAL A 116 -19.01 -12.34 34.11
CA VAL A 116 -20.01 -11.64 34.91
C VAL A 116 -21.43 -12.00 34.47
N GLY A 117 -21.67 -12.11 33.16
CA GLY A 117 -22.97 -12.50 32.61
C GLY A 117 -23.38 -13.91 33.01
N VAL A 118 -22.47 -14.87 32.99
CA VAL A 118 -22.74 -16.25 33.42
C VAL A 118 -23.07 -16.33 34.92
N TYR A 119 -22.26 -15.69 35.76
CA TYR A 119 -22.45 -15.66 37.20
C TYR A 119 -23.61 -14.74 37.64
N GLY A 120 -24.05 -13.82 36.77
CA GLY A 120 -25.22 -12.95 37.04
C GLY A 120 -26.56 -13.53 36.61
N GLN A 121 -26.62 -14.73 36.09
CA GLN A 121 -27.89 -15.39 35.70
C GLN A 121 -28.68 -15.82 36.92
N ASN A 122 -29.94 -15.39 37.00
CA ASN A 122 -30.84 -15.70 38.11
C ASN A 122 -31.70 -16.94 37.79
N PHE A 123 -31.11 -18.12 37.80
CA PHE A 123 -31.85 -19.39 37.68
C PHE A 123 -32.19 -19.94 39.06
N HIS A 124 -33.33 -20.62 39.16
CA HIS A 124 -33.74 -21.28 40.42
C HIS A 124 -32.89 -22.49 40.81
N HIS A 125 -32.23 -23.10 39.83
CA HIS A 125 -31.28 -24.19 40.03
C HIS A 125 -29.96 -23.83 39.38
N HIS A 126 -28.93 -23.66 40.20
CA HIS A 126 -27.59 -23.23 39.79
C HIS A 126 -26.58 -24.34 39.87
N PHE A 127 -25.43 -24.14 39.28
CA PHE A 127 -24.26 -24.94 39.55
C PHE A 127 -23.81 -24.80 40.99
N PRO A 128 -23.23 -25.84 41.62
CA PRO A 128 -22.85 -25.81 43.06
C PRO A 128 -21.96 -24.62 43.45
N GLU A 129 -21.18 -24.10 42.51
CA GLU A 129 -20.28 -22.96 42.73
C GLU A 129 -21.01 -21.65 43.01
N LEU A 130 -22.24 -21.49 42.56
CA LEU A 130 -23.06 -20.27 42.78
C LEU A 130 -23.67 -20.21 44.17
N ASP A 131 -23.92 -21.35 44.80
CA ASP A 131 -24.42 -21.47 46.17
C ASP A 131 -23.28 -21.50 47.21
N TRP A 132 -22.02 -21.51 46.75
CA TRP A 132 -20.86 -21.54 47.63
C TRP A 132 -20.60 -20.16 48.26
N GLN A 133 -20.36 -20.12 49.57
CA GLN A 133 -20.12 -18.88 50.31
C GLN A 133 -18.93 -18.04 49.79
N TYR A 134 -17.97 -18.66 49.09
CA TYR A 134 -16.82 -18.02 48.45
C TYR A 134 -16.99 -17.84 46.94
N GLY A 135 -18.14 -18.16 46.36
CA GLY A 135 -18.41 -18.08 44.91
C GLY A 135 -18.15 -16.69 44.33
N TYR A 136 -18.44 -15.63 45.11
CA TYR A 136 -18.14 -14.25 44.73
C TYR A 136 -16.62 -14.03 44.58
N LEU A 137 -15.82 -14.44 45.55
CA LEU A 137 -14.36 -14.33 45.47
C LEU A 137 -13.77 -15.19 44.33
N TRP A 138 -14.35 -16.36 44.08
CA TRP A 138 -13.97 -17.23 43.00
C TRP A 138 -14.20 -16.57 41.65
N SER A 139 -15.37 -15.96 41.42
CA SER A 139 -15.67 -15.26 40.16
C SER A 139 -14.69 -14.09 39.89
N TRP A 140 -14.37 -13.31 40.93
CA TRP A 140 -13.37 -12.25 40.84
C TRP A 140 -11.97 -12.81 40.57
N GLY A 141 -11.58 -13.90 41.21
CA GLY A 141 -10.32 -14.60 40.94
C GLY A 141 -10.19 -15.01 39.48
N LEU A 142 -11.28 -15.56 38.91
CA LEU A 142 -11.33 -16.01 37.51
C LEU A 142 -11.25 -14.83 36.51
N ILE A 143 -11.95 -13.73 36.82
CA ILE A 143 -11.87 -12.49 36.01
C ILE A 143 -10.45 -11.94 36.03
N VAL A 144 -9.82 -11.84 37.17
CA VAL A 144 -8.48 -11.30 37.34
C VAL A 144 -7.46 -12.21 36.60
N ALA A 145 -7.54 -13.53 36.82
CA ALA A 145 -6.64 -14.48 36.20
C ALA A 145 -6.75 -14.47 34.66
N THR A 146 -7.96 -14.46 34.13
CA THR A 146 -8.18 -14.40 32.67
C THR A 146 -7.71 -13.07 32.08
N THR A 147 -7.99 -11.95 32.75
CA THR A 147 -7.56 -10.61 32.28
C THR A 147 -6.03 -10.50 32.28
N PHE A 148 -5.34 -10.92 33.33
CA PHE A 148 -3.89 -10.92 33.38
C PHE A 148 -3.28 -11.90 32.36
N GLY A 149 -3.87 -13.10 32.19
CA GLY A 149 -3.46 -14.06 31.18
C GLY A 149 -3.55 -13.51 29.76
N GLN A 150 -4.66 -12.85 29.43
CA GLN A 150 -4.86 -12.17 28.15
C GLN A 150 -3.87 -11.03 27.94
N LEU A 151 -3.66 -10.17 28.96
CA LEU A 151 -2.73 -9.06 28.88
C LEU A 151 -1.30 -9.55 28.65
N TRP A 152 -0.89 -10.60 29.38
CA TRP A 152 0.41 -11.24 29.17
C TRP A 152 0.54 -11.82 27.76
N TYR A 153 -0.48 -12.52 27.25
CA TYR A 153 -0.51 -13.09 25.91
C TYR A 153 -0.38 -12.01 24.83
N PHE A 154 -1.18 -10.93 24.90
CA PHE A 154 -1.15 -9.86 23.91
C PHE A 154 0.17 -9.08 23.95
N ARG A 155 0.75 -8.83 25.14
CA ARG A 155 2.09 -8.24 25.25
C ARG A 155 3.16 -9.14 24.65
N ARG A 156 3.11 -10.45 24.89
CA ARG A 156 4.05 -11.39 24.29
C ARG A 156 3.95 -11.42 22.75
N LYS A 157 2.76 -11.25 22.22
CA LYS A 157 2.50 -11.17 20.76
C LYS A 157 2.73 -9.79 20.16
N ARG A 158 3.07 -8.78 20.96
CA ARG A 158 3.23 -7.37 20.56
C ARG A 158 1.98 -6.79 19.89
N TRP A 159 0.80 -7.16 20.40
CA TRP A 159 -0.47 -6.58 19.95
C TRP A 159 -0.82 -5.32 20.73
N ILE A 160 -0.27 -5.21 21.94
CA ILE A 160 -0.34 -4.05 22.85
C ILE A 160 1.08 -3.76 23.35
#